data_cfa8b634f4528f9123041a5073466a52
#
_entry.id   cfa8b634f4528f9123041a5073466a52
#
_cell.length_a   1.000
_cell.length_b   1.000
_cell.length_c   1.000
_cell.angle_alpha   90.00
_cell.angle_beta   90.00
_cell.angle_gamma   90.00
#
_symmetry.space_group_name_H-M   'P 1'
#
loop_
_entity.id
_entity.type
_entity.pdbx_description
1 polymer ?
#
loop_
_entity_poly.entity_id
_entity_poly.type
_entity_poly.pdbx_seq_one_letter_code
_entity_poly.pdbx_strand_id
1 'polypeptide(L)'
;MLFDSARLSCRKMTMDDAELYHTWRNDLEVMQSTSPSLDTYQMEETKDFVQHVILGTPSSKSYLIQAKESGQPIGIMSLVGIDFKNRNAECIIDIGDKTYWGRGYGSEAMELLLDYAFLELNLHRVSLRVFSFNHKAIKLYEKIGFVHEGSSRQSLYRNGAWHDIVHMGLLQSEYTTNG
;
A
#
# COMPACT_ATOMS: atom_id res chain seq x y z
N MET A 1 14.43 -10.97 7.55
CA MET A 1 13.40 -12.02 7.84
C MET A 1 12.09 -11.52 7.27
N LEU A 2 11.25 -12.41 6.72
CA LEU A 2 9.94 -11.99 6.19
C LEU A 2 9.13 -11.26 7.26
N PHE A 3 8.48 -10.17 6.85
CA PHE A 3 7.65 -9.33 7.73
C PHE A 3 8.38 -8.67 8.90
N ASP A 4 9.70 -8.66 8.88
CA ASP A 4 10.52 -8.08 9.95
C ASP A 4 11.76 -7.38 9.38
N SER A 5 11.99 -6.14 9.78
CA SER A 5 13.13 -5.32 9.40
C SER A 5 13.76 -4.65 10.63
N ALA A 6 14.69 -3.73 10.41
CA ALA A 6 15.34 -3.02 11.53
C ALA A 6 14.32 -2.22 12.38
N ARG A 7 13.34 -1.58 11.74
CA ARG A 7 12.41 -0.67 12.43
C ARG A 7 10.96 -1.13 12.39
N LEU A 8 10.62 -2.10 11.54
CA LEU A 8 9.25 -2.54 11.31
C LEU A 8 9.07 -4.02 11.64
N SER A 9 7.88 -4.35 12.10
CA SER A 9 7.32 -5.70 12.08
C SER A 9 5.94 -5.64 11.46
N CYS A 10 5.56 -6.69 10.74
CA CYS A 10 4.26 -6.76 10.07
C CYS A 10 3.51 -8.00 10.49
N ARG A 11 2.23 -7.86 10.75
CA ARG A 11 1.33 -8.97 11.09
C ARG A 11 0.05 -8.93 10.28
N LYS A 12 -0.65 -10.04 10.20
CA LYS A 12 -1.99 -10.05 9.58
C LYS A 12 -2.90 -9.02 10.23
N MET A 13 -3.64 -8.30 9.39
CA MET A 13 -4.75 -7.48 9.84
C MET A 13 -5.90 -8.36 10.30
N THR A 14 -6.61 -7.94 11.33
CA THR A 14 -7.82 -8.60 11.86
C THR A 14 -8.95 -7.59 12.03
N MET A 15 -10.15 -8.07 12.37
CA MET A 15 -11.28 -7.18 12.68
C MET A 15 -11.04 -6.28 13.89
N ASP A 16 -10.18 -6.68 14.82
CA ASP A 16 -9.80 -5.85 15.97
C ASP A 16 -9.07 -4.57 15.59
N ASP A 17 -8.53 -4.53 14.37
CA ASP A 17 -7.84 -3.35 13.83
C ASP A 17 -8.80 -2.34 13.16
N ALA A 18 -10.08 -2.66 13.07
CA ALA A 18 -11.06 -1.85 12.36
C ALA A 18 -11.22 -0.43 12.94
N GLU A 19 -11.16 -0.28 14.27
CA GLU A 19 -11.27 1.03 14.93
C GLU A 19 -10.07 1.93 14.57
N LEU A 20 -8.86 1.40 14.58
CA LEU A 20 -7.67 2.15 14.19
C LEU A 20 -7.72 2.50 12.69
N TYR A 21 -8.08 1.54 11.85
CA TYR A 21 -8.24 1.78 10.42
C TYR A 21 -9.31 2.84 10.14
N HIS A 22 -10.38 2.87 10.92
CA HIS A 22 -11.43 3.89 10.84
C HIS A 22 -10.88 5.31 11.09
N THR A 23 -9.97 5.49 12.04
CA THR A 23 -9.34 6.79 12.27
C THR A 23 -8.51 7.25 11.06
N TRP A 24 -7.76 6.35 10.42
CA TRP A 24 -6.99 6.66 9.22
C TRP A 24 -7.90 6.92 8.01
N ARG A 25 -8.95 6.11 7.85
CA ARG A 25 -9.90 6.22 6.73
C ARG A 25 -10.67 7.55 6.74
N ASN A 26 -10.91 8.12 7.91
CA ASN A 26 -11.56 9.41 8.08
C ASN A 26 -10.60 10.61 8.17
N ASP A 27 -9.30 10.37 8.14
CA ASP A 27 -8.32 11.44 8.03
C ASP A 27 -8.13 11.83 6.55
N LEU A 28 -8.74 12.95 6.17
CA LEU A 28 -8.71 13.40 4.77
C LEU A 28 -7.31 13.72 4.28
N GLU A 29 -6.39 14.14 5.16
CA GLU A 29 -5.00 14.36 4.78
C GLU A 29 -4.29 13.05 4.41
N VAL A 30 -4.59 11.97 5.14
CA VAL A 30 -4.10 10.63 4.83
C VAL A 30 -4.68 10.14 3.50
N MET A 31 -6.00 10.28 3.33
CA MET A 31 -6.72 9.69 2.20
C MET A 31 -6.58 10.46 0.88
N GLN A 32 -6.28 11.76 0.92
CA GLN A 32 -6.27 12.58 -0.32
C GLN A 32 -5.26 12.12 -1.38
N SER A 33 -4.17 11.48 -0.98
CA SER A 33 -3.12 11.01 -1.89
C SER A 33 -3.21 9.54 -2.25
N THR A 34 -4.10 8.79 -1.61
CA THR A 34 -4.18 7.33 -1.76
C THR A 34 -5.58 6.83 -2.10
N SER A 35 -6.63 7.50 -1.64
CA SER A 35 -8.00 7.09 -1.93
C SER A 35 -8.57 7.76 -3.19
N PRO A 36 -9.17 6.99 -4.12
CA PRO A 36 -9.83 7.55 -5.30
C PRO A 36 -11.10 8.34 -4.94
N SER A 37 -11.72 8.06 -3.81
CA SER A 37 -12.90 8.76 -3.30
C SER A 37 -12.63 9.30 -1.91
N LEU A 38 -12.89 10.59 -1.71
CA LEU A 38 -12.85 11.20 -0.39
C LEU A 38 -14.28 11.28 0.17
N ASP A 39 -14.45 10.72 1.35
CA ASP A 39 -15.69 10.78 2.12
C ASP A 39 -15.41 10.65 3.60
N THR A 40 -16.44 10.77 4.41
CA THR A 40 -16.43 10.42 5.82
C THR A 40 -17.28 9.17 6.03
N TYR A 41 -16.83 8.26 6.86
CA TYR A 41 -17.43 6.95 7.04
C TYR A 41 -17.93 6.75 8.46
N GLN A 42 -19.07 6.07 8.60
CA GLN A 42 -19.52 5.55 9.89
C GLN A 42 -18.71 4.31 10.27
N MET A 43 -18.66 4.00 11.55
CA MET A 43 -17.90 2.82 12.04
C MET A 43 -18.37 1.52 11.39
N GLU A 44 -19.68 1.36 11.21
CA GLU A 44 -20.23 0.15 10.58
C GLU A 44 -19.81 0.01 9.11
N GLU A 45 -19.74 1.12 8.35
CA GLU A 45 -19.25 1.12 6.97
C GLU A 45 -17.78 0.71 6.92
N THR A 46 -16.97 1.16 7.88
CA THR A 46 -15.56 0.76 7.97
C THR A 46 -15.42 -0.71 8.35
N LYS A 47 -16.20 -1.21 9.30
CA LYS A 47 -16.18 -2.62 9.67
C LYS A 47 -16.58 -3.52 8.50
N ASP A 48 -17.62 -3.13 7.76
CA ASP A 48 -18.05 -3.87 6.56
C ASP A 48 -16.94 -3.88 5.50
N PHE A 49 -16.29 -2.74 5.28
CA PHE A 49 -15.17 -2.65 4.33
C PHE A 49 -13.99 -3.52 4.75
N VAL A 50 -13.60 -3.49 6.02
CA VAL A 50 -12.52 -4.34 6.55
C VAL A 50 -12.88 -5.81 6.38
N GLN A 51 -14.08 -6.22 6.78
CA GLN A 51 -14.50 -7.61 6.75
C GLN A 51 -14.64 -8.16 5.33
N HIS A 52 -15.26 -7.43 4.42
CA HIS A 52 -15.65 -7.94 3.10
C HIS A 52 -14.66 -7.58 1.99
N VAL A 53 -13.96 -6.45 2.10
CA VAL A 53 -12.99 -6.02 1.09
C VAL A 53 -11.56 -6.37 1.49
N ILE A 54 -11.10 -5.92 2.66
CA ILE A 54 -9.69 -6.12 3.05
C ILE A 54 -9.43 -7.58 3.43
N LEU A 55 -10.28 -8.17 4.27
CA LEU A 55 -10.11 -9.53 4.79
C LEU A 55 -10.86 -10.58 3.98
N GLY A 56 -11.95 -10.20 3.33
CA GLY A 56 -12.86 -11.12 2.65
C GLY A 56 -12.52 -11.42 1.19
N THR A 57 -11.52 -10.77 0.60
CA THR A 57 -11.13 -10.99 -0.79
C THR A 57 -10.06 -12.06 -0.89
N PRO A 58 -10.36 -13.25 -1.48
CA PRO A 58 -9.41 -14.39 -1.49
C PRO A 58 -8.10 -14.12 -2.22
N SER A 59 -8.13 -13.23 -3.23
CA SER A 59 -6.96 -12.83 -4.03
C SER A 59 -6.16 -11.69 -3.40
N SER A 60 -6.42 -11.35 -2.15
CA SER A 60 -5.73 -10.27 -1.44
C SER A 60 -5.09 -10.76 -0.15
N LYS A 61 -3.95 -10.14 0.18
CA LYS A 61 -3.24 -10.36 1.45
C LYS A 61 -2.90 -9.02 2.06
N SER A 62 -3.40 -8.74 3.26
CA SER A 62 -3.23 -7.46 3.94
C SER A 62 -2.58 -7.62 5.30
N TYR A 63 -1.64 -6.74 5.59
CA TYR A 63 -0.81 -6.76 6.79
C TYR A 63 -0.80 -5.39 7.44
N LEU A 64 -0.85 -5.37 8.76
CA LEU A 64 -0.59 -4.17 9.54
C LEU A 64 0.92 -3.97 9.69
N ILE A 65 1.35 -2.74 9.51
CA ILE A 65 2.73 -2.30 9.69
C ILE A 65 2.86 -1.73 11.09
N GLN A 66 3.77 -2.28 11.90
CA GLN A 66 4.02 -1.82 13.27
C GLN A 66 5.42 -1.23 13.37
N ALA A 67 5.54 -0.05 13.98
CA ALA A 67 6.83 0.55 14.29
C ALA A 67 7.39 -0.09 15.57
N LYS A 68 8.60 -0.64 15.51
CA LYS A 68 9.23 -1.29 16.67
C LYS A 68 9.54 -0.31 17.81
N GLU A 69 9.83 0.95 17.47
CA GLU A 69 10.14 1.99 18.47
C GLU A 69 8.98 2.28 19.42
N SER A 70 7.75 2.17 18.94
CA SER A 70 6.53 2.46 19.73
C SER A 70 5.71 1.22 20.02
N GLY A 71 5.92 0.12 19.30
CA GLY A 71 5.05 -1.05 19.31
C GLY A 71 3.66 -0.83 18.71
N GLN A 72 3.41 0.34 18.09
CA GLN A 72 2.11 0.73 17.57
C GLN A 72 1.98 0.46 16.08
N PRO A 73 0.78 0.08 15.61
CA PRO A 73 0.47 0.05 14.19
C PRO A 73 0.53 1.46 13.59
N ILE A 74 1.18 1.60 12.46
CA ILE A 74 1.38 2.88 11.77
C ILE A 74 0.81 2.91 10.36
N GLY A 75 0.43 1.76 9.82
CA GLY A 75 -0.09 1.68 8.45
C GLY A 75 -0.51 0.28 8.07
N ILE A 76 -0.88 0.15 6.81
CA ILE A 76 -1.29 -1.11 6.17
C ILE A 76 -0.54 -1.30 4.87
N MET A 77 -0.19 -2.54 4.55
CA MET A 77 0.33 -2.94 3.25
C MET A 77 -0.43 -4.14 2.72
N SER A 78 -0.67 -4.16 1.42
CA SER A 78 -1.46 -5.21 0.79
C SER A 78 -0.89 -5.61 -0.56
N LEU A 79 -1.01 -6.90 -0.89
CA LEU A 79 -1.02 -7.41 -2.26
C LEU A 79 -2.46 -7.69 -2.64
N VAL A 80 -2.94 -7.12 -3.73
CA VAL A 80 -4.31 -7.28 -4.20
C VAL A 80 -4.32 -7.83 -5.63
N GLY A 81 -5.42 -8.51 -5.99
CA GLY A 81 -5.55 -9.11 -7.30
C GLY A 81 -4.47 -10.15 -7.61
N ILE A 82 -4.06 -10.94 -6.61
CA ILE A 82 -3.02 -11.96 -6.80
C ILE A 82 -3.49 -13.00 -7.81
N ASP A 83 -2.76 -13.10 -8.91
CA ASP A 83 -2.95 -14.08 -9.97
C ASP A 83 -1.77 -15.04 -9.98
N PHE A 84 -1.97 -16.24 -9.45
CA PHE A 84 -0.89 -17.24 -9.36
C PHE A 84 -0.58 -17.90 -10.71
N LYS A 85 -1.51 -17.86 -11.68
CA LYS A 85 -1.24 -18.35 -13.02
C LYS A 85 -0.27 -17.44 -13.79
N ASN A 86 -0.57 -16.15 -13.80
CA ASN A 86 0.24 -15.14 -14.44
C ASN A 86 1.30 -14.54 -13.52
N ARG A 87 1.30 -14.93 -12.25
CA ARG A 87 2.29 -14.58 -11.24
C ARG A 87 2.45 -13.07 -11.07
N ASN A 88 1.34 -12.36 -10.91
CA ASN A 88 1.34 -10.92 -10.68
C ASN A 88 0.38 -10.50 -9.56
N ALA A 89 0.59 -9.32 -9.03
CA ALA A 89 -0.28 -8.65 -8.08
C ALA A 89 -0.08 -7.14 -8.15
N GLU A 90 -1.04 -6.39 -7.62
CA GLU A 90 -0.89 -4.95 -7.34
C GLU A 90 -0.53 -4.78 -5.87
N CYS A 91 0.42 -3.89 -5.56
CA CYS A 91 0.76 -3.54 -4.20
C CYS A 91 0.13 -2.20 -3.79
N ILE A 92 -0.26 -2.13 -2.52
CA ILE A 92 -0.80 -0.92 -1.89
C ILE A 92 -0.09 -0.73 -0.55
N ILE A 93 0.36 0.48 -0.26
CA ILE A 93 0.91 0.86 1.04
C ILE A 93 0.34 2.19 1.47
N ASP A 94 -0.19 2.23 2.67
CA ASP A 94 -0.68 3.43 3.33
C ASP A 94 -0.06 3.55 4.73
N ILE A 95 0.73 4.60 4.96
CA ILE A 95 1.14 4.98 6.31
C ILE A 95 0.07 5.90 6.85
N GLY A 96 -0.78 5.37 7.73
CA GLY A 96 -1.94 6.08 8.29
C GLY A 96 -1.57 7.04 9.42
N ASP A 97 -0.52 6.74 10.18
CA ASP A 97 -0.02 7.65 11.22
C ASP A 97 0.93 8.67 10.60
N LYS A 98 0.47 9.92 10.50
CA LYS A 98 1.22 11.02 9.88
C LYS A 98 2.53 11.36 10.59
N THR A 99 2.68 11.03 11.86
CA THR A 99 3.92 11.28 12.63
C THR A 99 5.10 10.46 12.11
N TYR A 100 4.82 9.42 11.34
CA TYR A 100 5.83 8.56 10.69
C TYR A 100 6.15 8.94 9.24
N TRP A 101 5.48 9.97 8.70
CA TRP A 101 5.73 10.42 7.33
C TRP A 101 7.11 11.08 7.19
N GLY A 102 7.73 10.93 6.01
CA GLY A 102 9.01 11.54 5.69
C GLY A 102 10.22 10.94 6.42
N ARG A 103 10.05 9.81 7.08
CA ARG A 103 11.09 9.13 7.88
C ARG A 103 11.56 7.80 7.26
N GLY A 104 11.12 7.48 6.04
CA GLY A 104 11.53 6.28 5.31
C GLY A 104 10.76 5.01 5.65
N TYR A 105 9.72 5.07 6.48
CA TYR A 105 8.93 3.89 6.87
C TYR A 105 8.16 3.28 5.71
N GLY A 106 7.63 4.11 4.80
CA GLY A 106 6.94 3.63 3.61
C GLY A 106 7.86 2.86 2.66
N SER A 107 9.09 3.33 2.48
CA SER A 107 10.11 2.62 1.69
C SER A 107 10.45 1.26 2.29
N GLU A 108 10.71 1.23 3.59
CA GLU A 108 11.04 0.00 4.32
C GLU A 108 9.88 -1.02 4.30
N ALA A 109 8.64 -0.54 4.44
CA ALA A 109 7.46 -1.39 4.31
C ALA A 109 7.29 -1.94 2.89
N MET A 110 7.55 -1.13 1.87
CA MET A 110 7.51 -1.58 0.47
C MET A 110 8.53 -2.68 0.22
N GLU A 111 9.76 -2.54 0.72
CA GLU A 111 10.80 -3.57 0.60
C GLU A 111 10.35 -4.90 1.23
N LEU A 112 9.76 -4.86 2.44
CA LEU A 112 9.22 -6.06 3.07
C LEU A 112 8.11 -6.73 2.24
N LEU A 113 7.23 -5.93 1.63
CA LEU A 113 6.16 -6.44 0.79
C LEU A 113 6.70 -7.04 -0.51
N LEU A 114 7.70 -6.43 -1.12
CA LEU A 114 8.36 -6.91 -2.34
C LEU A 114 9.18 -8.18 -2.07
N ASP A 115 9.87 -8.26 -0.95
CA ASP A 115 10.56 -9.50 -0.53
C ASP A 115 9.55 -10.65 -0.44
N TYR A 116 8.43 -10.41 0.22
CA TYR A 116 7.38 -11.42 0.30
C TYR A 116 6.83 -11.81 -1.06
N ALA A 117 6.54 -10.83 -1.91
CA ALA A 117 5.99 -11.05 -3.25
C ALA A 117 6.95 -11.85 -4.16
N PHE A 118 8.21 -11.45 -4.20
CA PHE A 118 9.19 -12.02 -5.15
C PHE A 118 9.93 -13.24 -4.61
N LEU A 119 10.29 -13.26 -3.32
CA LEU A 119 11.12 -14.32 -2.77
C LEU A 119 10.33 -15.47 -2.18
N GLU A 120 9.12 -15.21 -1.64
CA GLU A 120 8.29 -16.24 -1.04
C GLU A 120 7.13 -16.68 -1.97
N LEU A 121 6.34 -15.72 -2.48
CA LEU A 121 5.23 -16.04 -3.38
C LEU A 121 5.69 -16.33 -4.81
N ASN A 122 6.95 -16.06 -5.13
CA ASN A 122 7.52 -16.25 -6.45
C ASN A 122 6.70 -15.54 -7.55
N LEU A 123 6.19 -14.36 -7.25
CA LEU A 123 5.54 -13.55 -8.27
C LEU A 123 6.56 -13.08 -9.31
N HIS A 124 6.11 -12.94 -10.55
CA HIS A 124 6.95 -12.46 -11.63
C HIS A 124 6.90 -10.94 -11.76
N ARG A 125 5.76 -10.34 -11.38
CA ARG A 125 5.48 -8.93 -11.55
C ARG A 125 4.67 -8.38 -10.38
N VAL A 126 5.05 -7.19 -9.91
CA VAL A 126 4.27 -6.38 -8.98
C VAL A 126 4.03 -5.01 -9.61
N SER A 127 2.79 -4.54 -9.60
CA SER A 127 2.40 -3.24 -10.12
C SER A 127 1.82 -2.34 -9.03
N LEU A 128 1.72 -1.05 -9.33
CA LEU A 128 1.03 -0.07 -8.49
C LEU A 128 0.42 1.03 -9.35
N ARG A 129 -0.54 1.71 -8.76
CA ARG A 129 -1.13 2.95 -9.30
C ARG A 129 -0.83 4.08 -8.32
N VAL A 130 -0.49 5.23 -8.85
CA VAL A 130 -0.20 6.43 -8.06
C VAL A 130 -0.78 7.65 -8.74
N PHE A 131 -1.37 8.56 -7.96
CA PHE A 131 -1.93 9.80 -8.51
C PHE A 131 -0.81 10.71 -9.00
N SER A 132 -0.98 11.31 -10.17
CA SER A 132 0.06 12.09 -10.85
C SER A 132 0.59 13.27 -10.02
N PHE A 133 -0.20 13.81 -9.09
CA PHE A 133 0.23 14.88 -8.19
C PHE A 133 1.06 14.40 -6.98
N ASN A 134 1.10 13.08 -6.73
CA ASN A 134 1.85 12.51 -5.61
C ASN A 134 3.32 12.28 -6.01
N HIS A 135 4.03 13.38 -6.28
CA HIS A 135 5.43 13.36 -6.75
C HIS A 135 6.37 12.68 -5.78
N LYS A 136 6.10 12.80 -4.47
CA LYS A 136 6.92 12.18 -3.42
C LYS A 136 6.86 10.65 -3.51
N ALA A 137 5.66 10.10 -3.69
CA ALA A 137 5.48 8.66 -3.84
C ALA A 137 6.08 8.14 -5.16
N ILE A 138 5.88 8.86 -6.26
CA ILE A 138 6.47 8.49 -7.56
C ILE A 138 7.99 8.39 -7.46
N LYS A 139 8.65 9.38 -6.88
CA LYS A 139 10.11 9.36 -6.68
C LYS A 139 10.56 8.21 -5.79
N LEU A 140 9.80 7.88 -4.76
CA LEU A 140 10.08 6.75 -3.88
C LEU A 140 10.01 5.43 -4.66
N TYR A 141 8.98 5.25 -5.47
CA TYR A 141 8.80 4.03 -6.27
C TYR A 141 9.87 3.90 -7.35
N GLU A 142 10.23 4.99 -8.02
CA GLU A 142 11.37 5.02 -8.97
C GLU A 142 12.69 4.61 -8.31
N LYS A 143 12.94 5.11 -7.10
CA LYS A 143 14.15 4.77 -6.31
C LYS A 143 14.20 3.28 -5.94
N ILE A 144 13.05 2.66 -5.68
CA ILE A 144 12.95 1.22 -5.39
C ILE A 144 13.20 0.39 -6.65
N GLY A 145 12.94 0.95 -7.83
CA GLY A 145 13.15 0.30 -9.11
C GLY A 145 11.90 0.13 -9.97
N PHE A 146 10.74 0.64 -9.52
CA PHE A 146 9.54 0.63 -10.35
C PHE A 146 9.72 1.46 -11.61
N VAL A 147 9.24 0.96 -12.73
CA VAL A 147 9.30 1.58 -14.05
C VAL A 147 7.92 2.14 -14.41
N HIS A 148 7.90 3.32 -15.00
CA HIS A 148 6.67 3.89 -15.59
C HIS A 148 6.18 3.03 -16.75
N GLU A 149 4.89 2.69 -16.73
CA GLU A 149 4.26 1.86 -17.77
C GLU A 149 3.14 2.58 -18.51
N GLY A 150 2.80 3.77 -18.08
CA GLY A 150 1.79 4.59 -18.71
C GLY A 150 0.95 5.36 -17.70
N SER A 151 -0.06 6.05 -18.20
CA SER A 151 -1.00 6.83 -17.40
C SER A 151 -2.42 6.67 -17.93
N SER A 152 -3.37 6.58 -17.02
CA SER A 152 -4.78 6.75 -17.32
C SER A 152 -5.09 8.26 -17.25
N ARG A 153 -5.28 8.89 -18.41
CA ARG A 153 -5.47 10.34 -18.50
C ARG A 153 -6.79 10.76 -17.86
N GLN A 154 -6.74 11.82 -17.02
CA GLN A 154 -7.90 12.46 -16.40
C GLN A 154 -8.84 11.44 -15.72
N SER A 155 -8.25 10.52 -14.97
CA SER A 155 -8.93 9.38 -14.35
C SER A 155 -9.29 9.62 -12.88
N LEU A 156 -8.84 10.73 -12.31
CA LEU A 156 -9.13 11.15 -10.95
C LEU A 156 -9.59 12.61 -10.93
N TYR A 157 -10.75 12.87 -10.32
CA TYR A 157 -11.21 14.21 -10.03
C TYR A 157 -10.92 14.55 -8.57
N ARG A 158 -10.14 15.61 -8.34
CA ARG A 158 -9.75 16.03 -7.00
C ARG A 158 -9.61 17.56 -6.93
N ASN A 159 -10.22 18.16 -5.90
CA ASN A 159 -10.12 19.61 -5.66
C ASN A 159 -10.48 20.47 -6.89
N GLY A 160 -11.53 20.08 -7.62
CA GLY A 160 -12.01 20.81 -8.78
C GLY A 160 -11.19 20.63 -10.07
N ALA A 161 -10.25 19.69 -10.10
CA ALA A 161 -9.40 19.41 -11.24
C ALA A 161 -9.31 17.92 -11.59
N TRP A 162 -9.07 17.64 -12.86
CA TRP A 162 -8.77 16.29 -13.35
C TRP A 162 -7.27 16.00 -13.24
N HIS A 163 -6.95 14.80 -12.80
CA HIS A 163 -5.58 14.30 -12.66
C HIS A 163 -5.43 12.94 -13.31
N ASP A 164 -4.22 12.62 -13.72
CA ASP A 164 -3.89 11.31 -14.24
C ASP A 164 -3.63 10.31 -13.11
N ILE A 165 -3.81 9.03 -13.41
CA ILE A 165 -3.33 7.92 -12.60
C ILE A 165 -2.14 7.32 -13.32
N VAL A 166 -0.98 7.34 -12.68
CA VAL A 166 0.27 6.78 -13.20
C VAL A 166 0.33 5.30 -12.84
N HIS A 167 0.66 4.47 -13.83
CA HIS A 167 0.88 3.03 -13.67
C HIS A 167 2.36 2.74 -13.66
N MET A 168 2.82 2.01 -12.66
CA MET A 168 4.21 1.58 -12.52
C MET A 168 4.28 0.08 -12.26
N GLY A 169 5.35 -0.55 -12.69
CA GLY A 169 5.57 -1.98 -12.51
C GLY A 169 7.02 -2.31 -12.22
N LEU A 170 7.20 -3.45 -11.56
CA LEU A 170 8.50 -4.01 -11.23
C LEU A 170 8.48 -5.50 -11.51
N LEU A 171 9.48 -5.99 -12.25
CA LEU A 171 9.65 -7.41 -12.53
C LEU A 171 10.59 -8.06 -11.51
N GLN A 172 10.37 -9.35 -11.25
CA GLN A 172 11.22 -10.13 -10.35
C GLN A 172 12.71 -10.03 -10.73
N SER A 173 13.00 -10.04 -12.03
CA SER A 173 14.37 -9.93 -12.56
C SER A 173 15.02 -8.55 -12.36
N GLU A 174 14.21 -7.52 -12.13
CA GLU A 174 14.66 -6.15 -11.88
C GLU A 174 14.83 -5.85 -10.39
N TYR A 175 14.23 -6.69 -9.54
CA TYR A 175 14.25 -6.51 -8.10
C TYR A 175 15.58 -6.98 -7.52
N THR A 176 16.30 -6.07 -6.89
CA THR A 176 17.51 -6.37 -6.13
C THR A 176 17.23 -6.21 -4.66
N THR A 177 17.36 -7.29 -3.91
CA THR A 177 17.29 -7.22 -2.45
C THR A 177 18.41 -6.33 -1.92
N ASN A 178 18.04 -5.32 -1.17
CA ASN A 178 19.01 -4.62 -0.33
C ASN A 178 19.37 -5.56 0.84
N GLY A 179 20.35 -6.43 0.57
CA GLY A 179 20.85 -7.38 1.54
C GLY A 179 21.68 -6.72 2.64
#